data_43f760fbc97254eed8e0f32499126c5e
#
_entry.id   43f760fbc97254eed8e0f32499126c5e
#
_cell.length_a   1.000
_cell.length_b   1.000
_cell.length_c   1.000
_cell.angle_alpha   90.00
_cell.angle_beta   90.00
_cell.angle_gamma   90.00
#
_symmetry.space_group_name_H-M   'P 1'
#
loop_
_entity.id
_entity.type
_entity.pdbx_description
1 polymer ?
#
loop_
_entity_poly.entity_id
_entity_poly.type
_entity_poly.pdbx_seq_one_letter_code
_entity_poly.pdbx_strand_id
1 'polypeptide(L)'
;PYYDIDPNIITFMSTGVLDDENFFNEPSLQGAIFPGIELQNRSKLIDDYEKIYNDKFIRISTIPYDIAGILNYIFQKNLTLDEVYKMLNNSNLKFEGVDGSFYFKDNIIERELDILKIEKGLAKKIN
;
A
#
# COMPACT_ATOMS: atom_id res chain seq x y z
N PRO A 1 21.11 20.72 -20.56
CA PRO A 1 21.92 19.57 -20.22
C PRO A 1 21.90 19.49 -18.71
N TYR A 2 21.09 18.65 -18.30
CA TYR A 2 20.62 18.55 -16.95
C TYR A 2 21.33 17.32 -16.43
N TYR A 3 21.84 17.38 -15.28
CA TYR A 3 22.67 16.40 -14.61
C TYR A 3 22.15 14.99 -14.86
N ASP A 4 22.81 14.26 -15.77
CA ASP A 4 22.55 12.84 -15.97
C ASP A 4 23.00 12.13 -14.70
N ILE A 5 22.03 11.80 -13.86
CA ILE A 5 22.30 11.03 -12.66
C ILE A 5 22.39 9.58 -13.09
N ASP A 6 23.58 9.01 -12.95
CA ASP A 6 23.82 7.60 -13.24
C ASP A 6 23.20 6.75 -12.11
N PRO A 7 22.16 5.95 -12.38
CA PRO A 7 21.53 5.10 -11.37
C PRO A 7 22.45 3.98 -10.85
N ASN A 8 23.58 3.74 -11.50
CA ASN A 8 24.59 2.82 -10.98
C ASN A 8 25.46 3.43 -9.87
N ILE A 9 25.49 4.75 -9.79
CA ILE A 9 26.30 5.50 -8.83
C ILE A 9 25.43 6.04 -7.68
N ILE A 10 24.19 6.45 -7.99
CA ILE A 10 23.28 7.08 -7.02
C ILE A 10 21.99 6.26 -6.96
N THR A 11 21.62 5.82 -5.76
CA THR A 11 20.33 5.21 -5.50
C THR A 11 19.34 6.27 -5.03
N PHE A 12 18.26 6.45 -5.76
CA PHE A 12 17.14 7.27 -5.30
C PHE A 12 16.35 6.56 -4.22
N MET A 13 16.04 7.30 -3.18
CA MET A 13 15.12 6.85 -2.12
C MET A 13 13.94 7.79 -2.07
N SER A 14 12.73 7.24 -1.95
CA SER A 14 11.51 8.03 -1.89
C SER A 14 10.53 7.45 -0.86
N THR A 15 9.44 8.15 -0.66
CA THR A 15 8.28 7.66 0.08
C THR A 15 7.38 6.83 -0.83
N GLY A 16 6.26 6.33 -0.31
CA GLY A 16 5.25 5.60 -1.10
C GLY A 16 4.64 6.37 -2.28
N VAL A 17 5.07 7.61 -2.55
CA VAL A 17 4.69 8.38 -3.74
C VAL A 17 5.13 7.68 -5.03
N LEU A 18 6.24 6.92 -4.99
CA LEU A 18 6.68 6.13 -6.14
C LEU A 18 5.86 4.86 -6.37
N ASP A 19 4.90 4.54 -5.50
CA ASP A 19 4.00 3.39 -5.67
C ASP A 19 2.89 3.69 -6.70
N ASP A 20 3.31 4.02 -7.92
CA ASP A 20 2.45 4.31 -9.06
C ASP A 20 3.13 3.77 -10.33
N GLU A 21 2.42 2.94 -11.08
CA GLU A 21 2.93 2.28 -12.30
C GLU A 21 3.44 3.26 -13.36
N ASN A 22 2.95 4.50 -13.36
CA ASN A 22 3.44 5.53 -14.27
C ASN A 22 4.92 5.83 -14.07
N PHE A 23 5.45 5.64 -12.85
CA PHE A 23 6.87 5.87 -12.55
C PHE A 23 7.75 4.66 -12.83
N PHE A 24 7.18 3.46 -12.89
CA PHE A 24 7.97 2.23 -12.98
C PHE A 24 8.73 2.10 -14.32
N ASN A 25 8.24 2.74 -15.37
CA ASN A 25 8.87 2.74 -16.69
C ASN A 25 9.83 3.93 -16.93
N GLU A 26 9.92 4.86 -15.98
CA GLU A 26 10.82 6.02 -16.11
C GLU A 26 12.28 5.58 -16.01
N PRO A 27 13.11 5.82 -17.05
CA PRO A 27 14.52 5.40 -17.07
C PRO A 27 15.33 5.95 -15.90
N SER A 28 15.06 7.21 -15.50
CA SER A 28 15.76 7.89 -14.42
C SER A 28 15.42 7.33 -13.02
N LEU A 29 14.33 6.59 -12.90
CA LEU A 29 13.88 5.97 -11.64
C LEU A 29 14.23 4.49 -11.55
N GLN A 30 14.87 3.92 -12.57
CA GLN A 30 15.33 2.53 -12.47
C GLN A 30 16.36 2.40 -11.34
N GLY A 31 16.17 1.43 -10.47
CA GLY A 31 16.98 1.24 -9.27
C GLY A 31 16.51 2.04 -8.05
N ALA A 32 15.53 2.94 -8.17
CA ALA A 32 14.97 3.68 -7.05
C ALA A 32 14.28 2.74 -6.05
N ILE A 33 14.39 3.05 -4.76
CA ILE A 33 13.79 2.26 -3.67
C ILE A 33 12.78 3.10 -2.88
N PHE A 34 11.72 2.47 -2.42
CA PHE A 34 10.65 3.10 -1.65
C PHE A 34 9.90 2.09 -0.78
N PRO A 35 9.25 2.53 0.30
CA PRO A 35 8.39 1.65 1.10
C PRO A 35 7.06 1.41 0.38
N GLY A 36 6.64 0.17 0.27
CA GLY A 36 5.40 -0.19 -0.40
C GLY A 36 5.02 -1.65 -0.22
N ILE A 37 3.99 -2.08 -0.92
CA ILE A 37 3.52 -3.46 -0.99
C ILE A 37 3.53 -3.90 -2.45
N GLU A 38 3.99 -5.11 -2.73
CA GLU A 38 3.99 -5.64 -4.09
C GLU A 38 2.59 -5.62 -4.71
N LEU A 39 2.51 -5.22 -5.97
CA LEU A 39 1.26 -5.02 -6.71
C LEU A 39 0.33 -6.24 -6.70
N GLN A 40 0.91 -7.44 -6.72
CA GLN A 40 0.14 -8.69 -6.73
C GLN A 40 -0.84 -8.82 -5.55
N ASN A 41 -0.56 -8.21 -4.41
CA ASN A 41 -1.43 -8.30 -3.23
C ASN A 41 -2.76 -7.55 -3.42
N ARG A 42 -2.79 -6.55 -4.31
CA ARG A 42 -3.99 -5.77 -4.60
C ARG A 42 -4.51 -5.95 -6.03
N SER A 43 -3.88 -6.78 -6.85
CA SER A 43 -4.25 -6.97 -8.26
C SER A 43 -5.73 -7.32 -8.43
N LYS A 44 -6.24 -8.23 -7.63
CA LYS A 44 -7.66 -8.61 -7.69
C LYS A 44 -8.60 -7.43 -7.43
N LEU A 45 -8.29 -6.58 -6.44
CA LEU A 45 -9.10 -5.39 -6.16
C LEU A 45 -9.07 -4.42 -7.34
N ILE A 46 -7.90 -4.23 -7.94
CA ILE A 46 -7.73 -3.36 -9.12
C ILE A 46 -8.57 -3.89 -10.27
N ASP A 47 -8.42 -5.16 -10.62
CA ASP A 47 -9.15 -5.81 -11.71
C ASP A 47 -10.67 -5.73 -11.50
N ASP A 48 -11.16 -6.01 -10.31
CA ASP A 48 -12.57 -5.95 -9.96
C ASP A 48 -13.10 -4.50 -10.06
N TYR A 49 -12.35 -3.54 -9.58
CA TYR A 49 -12.72 -2.12 -9.65
C TYR A 49 -12.80 -1.64 -11.10
N GLU A 50 -11.75 -1.86 -11.88
CA GLU A 50 -11.67 -1.40 -13.28
C GLU A 50 -12.76 -2.04 -14.13
N LYS A 51 -13.08 -3.32 -13.89
CA LYS A 51 -14.17 -4.03 -14.57
C LYS A 51 -15.56 -3.47 -14.24
N ILE A 52 -15.78 -3.07 -12.97
CA ILE A 52 -17.09 -2.57 -12.52
C ILE A 52 -17.31 -1.12 -12.97
N TYR A 53 -16.28 -0.29 -12.80
CA TYR A 53 -16.41 1.16 -12.98
C TYR A 53 -15.88 1.67 -14.32
N ASN A 54 -15.20 0.82 -15.10
CA ASN A 54 -14.53 1.17 -16.35
C ASN A 54 -13.63 2.40 -16.22
N ASP A 55 -12.94 2.50 -15.09
CA ASP A 55 -12.05 3.61 -14.73
C ASP A 55 -10.83 3.07 -13.99
N LYS A 56 -9.72 3.82 -14.04
CA LYS A 56 -8.48 3.42 -13.40
C LYS A 56 -8.59 3.44 -11.87
N PHE A 57 -8.08 2.39 -11.26
CA PHE A 57 -7.97 2.33 -9.82
C PHE A 57 -6.96 3.36 -9.29
N ILE A 58 -7.35 4.13 -8.29
CA ILE A 58 -6.48 5.10 -7.63
C ILE A 58 -5.90 4.46 -6.38
N ARG A 59 -4.58 4.47 -6.25
CA ARG A 59 -3.83 3.82 -5.17
C ARG A 59 -4.40 4.10 -3.76
N ILE A 60 -4.78 5.34 -3.48
CA ILE A 60 -5.30 5.72 -2.15
C ILE A 60 -6.64 5.05 -1.81
N SER A 61 -7.36 4.49 -2.80
CA SER A 61 -8.65 3.81 -2.59
C SER A 61 -8.52 2.51 -1.79
N THR A 62 -7.32 1.97 -1.61
CA THR A 62 -7.07 0.83 -0.74
C THR A 62 -7.40 1.13 0.72
N ILE A 63 -7.18 2.36 1.18
CA ILE A 63 -7.44 2.78 2.56
C ILE A 63 -8.93 2.66 2.92
N PRO A 64 -9.87 3.33 2.21
CA PRO A 64 -11.29 3.18 2.50
C PRO A 64 -11.80 1.75 2.27
N TYR A 65 -11.20 1.00 1.35
CA TYR A 65 -11.54 -0.42 1.17
C TYR A 65 -11.24 -1.25 2.42
N ASP A 66 -10.03 -1.12 2.98
CA ASP A 66 -9.64 -1.80 4.21
C ASP A 66 -10.52 -1.39 5.40
N ILE A 67 -10.84 -0.08 5.52
CA ILE A 67 -11.73 0.43 6.56
C ILE A 67 -13.15 -0.13 6.40
N ALA A 68 -13.67 -0.24 5.18
CA ALA A 68 -14.97 -0.86 4.94
C ALA A 68 -14.98 -2.34 5.39
N GLY A 69 -13.87 -3.06 5.22
CA GLY A 69 -13.70 -4.41 5.74
C GLY A 69 -13.82 -4.47 7.26
N ILE A 70 -13.16 -3.55 7.98
CA ILE A 70 -13.27 -3.46 9.45
C ILE A 70 -14.71 -3.14 9.87
N LEU A 71 -15.35 -2.17 9.23
CA LEU A 71 -16.73 -1.81 9.53
C LEU A 71 -17.67 -2.99 9.32
N ASN A 72 -17.53 -3.71 8.21
CA ASN A 72 -18.30 -4.92 7.96
C ASN A 72 -18.11 -5.99 9.07
N TYR A 73 -16.87 -6.19 9.51
CA TYR A 73 -16.58 -7.10 10.63
C TYR A 73 -17.30 -6.67 11.92
N ILE A 74 -17.21 -5.36 12.26
CA ILE A 74 -17.87 -4.80 13.46
C ILE A 74 -19.38 -5.04 13.40
N PHE A 75 -20.03 -4.77 12.27
CA PHE A 75 -21.46 -4.96 12.09
C PHE A 75 -21.87 -6.43 12.14
N GLN A 76 -21.11 -7.32 11.49
CA GLN A 76 -21.41 -8.76 11.53
C GLN A 76 -21.29 -9.36 12.93
N LYS A 77 -20.39 -8.85 13.75
CA LYS A 77 -20.19 -9.30 15.13
C LYS A 77 -21.09 -8.59 16.13
N ASN A 78 -21.86 -7.59 15.72
CA ASN A 78 -22.70 -6.75 16.59
C ASN A 78 -21.92 -6.19 17.79
N LEU A 79 -20.68 -5.73 17.56
CA LEU A 79 -19.82 -5.22 18.62
C LEU A 79 -20.40 -3.93 19.21
N THR A 80 -20.34 -3.83 20.52
CA THR A 80 -20.62 -2.59 21.24
C THR A 80 -19.51 -1.56 21.03
N LEU A 81 -19.78 -0.28 21.30
CA LEU A 81 -18.77 0.77 21.19
C LEU A 81 -17.54 0.49 22.07
N ASP A 82 -17.73 -0.03 23.27
CA ASP A 82 -16.62 -0.38 24.17
C ASP A 82 -15.75 -1.50 23.62
N GLU A 83 -16.36 -2.50 22.97
CA GLU A 83 -15.63 -3.60 22.33
C GLU A 83 -14.87 -3.09 21.09
N VAL A 84 -15.49 -2.25 20.28
CA VAL A 84 -14.83 -1.60 19.13
C VAL A 84 -13.65 -0.78 19.61
N TYR A 85 -13.82 0.04 20.65
CA TYR A 85 -12.75 0.86 21.20
C TYR A 85 -11.59 0.00 21.72
N LYS A 86 -11.87 -1.08 22.45
CA LYS A 86 -10.86 -2.04 22.92
C LYS A 86 -10.14 -2.73 21.76
N MET A 87 -10.89 -3.11 20.72
CA MET A 87 -10.33 -3.75 19.52
C MET A 87 -9.38 -2.81 18.80
N LEU A 88 -9.79 -1.55 18.56
CA LEU A 88 -8.98 -0.55 17.84
C LEU A 88 -7.79 -0.02 18.66
N ASN A 89 -7.80 -0.17 19.98
CA ASN A 89 -6.67 0.19 20.83
C ASN A 89 -5.77 -0.99 21.21
N ASN A 90 -5.99 -2.15 20.60
CA ASN A 90 -5.14 -3.33 20.82
C ASN A 90 -4.07 -3.42 19.73
N SER A 91 -2.89 -2.89 20.00
CA SER A 91 -1.75 -2.92 19.07
C SER A 91 -1.24 -4.33 18.73
N ASN A 92 -1.65 -5.36 19.48
CA ASN A 92 -1.34 -6.75 19.14
C ASN A 92 -2.33 -7.36 18.12
N LEU A 93 -3.46 -6.68 17.86
CA LEU A 93 -4.43 -7.12 16.87
C LEU A 93 -4.06 -6.58 15.50
N LYS A 94 -3.64 -7.47 14.60
CA LYS A 94 -3.35 -7.13 13.21
C LYS A 94 -4.55 -7.45 12.33
N PHE A 95 -4.77 -6.57 11.37
CA PHE A 95 -5.76 -6.71 10.31
C PHE A 95 -5.05 -6.97 9.00
N GLU A 96 -5.54 -7.92 8.23
CA GLU A 96 -5.01 -8.19 6.88
C GLU A 96 -5.77 -7.32 5.87
N GLY A 97 -5.07 -6.32 5.34
CA GLY A 97 -5.58 -5.43 4.31
C GLY A 97 -5.03 -5.74 2.93
N VAL A 98 -5.56 -5.08 1.91
CA VAL A 98 -5.08 -5.22 0.53
C VAL A 98 -3.69 -4.60 0.32
N ASP A 99 -3.31 -3.68 1.20
CA ASP A 99 -1.98 -3.09 1.26
C ASP A 99 -1.15 -3.63 2.43
N GLY A 100 -1.26 -4.93 2.71
CA GLY A 100 -0.54 -5.59 3.78
C GLY A 100 -1.19 -5.46 5.15
N SER A 101 -0.56 -6.09 6.12
CA SER A 101 -1.05 -6.11 7.50
C SER A 101 -0.92 -4.72 8.13
N PHE A 102 -1.92 -4.38 8.92
CA PHE A 102 -1.92 -3.12 9.68
C PHE A 102 -2.54 -3.31 11.07
N TYR A 103 -2.27 -2.38 11.96
CA TYR A 103 -2.83 -2.35 13.30
C TYR A 103 -3.02 -0.90 13.78
N PHE A 104 -3.76 -0.74 14.85
CA PHE A 104 -3.96 0.58 15.46
C PHE A 104 -3.03 0.74 16.66
N LYS A 105 -2.37 1.89 16.73
CA LYS A 105 -1.55 2.31 17.86
C LYS A 105 -1.73 3.80 18.08
N ASP A 106 -2.06 4.18 19.29
CA ASP A 106 -2.29 5.58 19.68
C ASP A 106 -3.29 6.32 18.74
N ASN A 107 -4.36 5.62 18.33
CA ASN A 107 -5.37 6.06 17.37
C ASN A 107 -4.84 6.33 15.94
N ILE A 108 -3.68 5.81 15.61
CA ILE A 108 -3.08 5.90 14.28
C ILE A 108 -2.97 4.49 13.69
N ILE A 109 -3.22 4.38 12.39
CA ILE A 109 -2.96 3.13 11.66
C ILE A 109 -1.47 3.05 11.36
N GLU A 110 -0.82 2.01 11.89
CA GLU A 110 0.52 1.61 11.49
C GLU A 110 0.42 0.42 10.54
N ARG A 111 1.19 0.45 9.47
CA ARG A 111 1.17 -0.56 8.41
C ARG A 111 2.57 -1.13 8.22
N GLU A 112 2.67 -2.46 8.09
CA GLU A 112 3.92 -3.12 7.73
C GLU A 112 4.14 -2.97 6.22
N LEU A 113 5.25 -2.35 5.85
CA LEU A 113 5.63 -2.13 4.46
C LEU A 113 6.94 -2.85 4.17
N ASP A 114 7.05 -3.36 2.95
CA ASP A 114 8.31 -3.85 2.40
C ASP A 114 9.13 -2.69 1.80
N ILE A 115 10.39 -2.93 1.55
CA ILE A 115 11.18 -2.04 0.70
C ILE A 115 11.13 -2.60 -0.72
N LEU A 116 10.62 -1.79 -1.63
CA LEU A 116 10.52 -2.12 -3.03
C LEU A 116 11.59 -1.40 -3.84
N LYS A 117 12.00 -2.00 -4.95
CA LYS A 117 12.92 -1.44 -5.94
C LYS A 117 12.28 -1.45 -7.31
N ILE A 118 12.42 -0.36 -8.04
CA ILE A 118 11.96 -0.27 -9.43
C ILE A 118 12.98 -0.96 -10.33
N GLU A 119 12.55 -2.02 -10.99
CA GLU A 119 13.37 -2.77 -11.94
C GLU A 119 12.53 -3.22 -13.14
N LYS A 120 12.95 -2.79 -14.36
CA LYS A 120 12.34 -3.23 -15.63
C LYS A 120 10.81 -3.01 -15.67
N GLY A 121 10.36 -1.86 -15.23
CA GLY A 121 8.95 -1.49 -15.26
C GLY A 121 8.08 -2.12 -14.14
N LEU A 122 8.71 -2.70 -13.12
CA LEU A 122 8.04 -3.31 -11.98
C LEU A 122 8.66 -2.85 -10.67
N ALA A 123 7.85 -2.76 -9.63
CA ALA A 123 8.34 -2.61 -8.27
C ALA A 123 8.41 -3.99 -7.61
N LYS A 124 9.61 -4.38 -7.16
CA LYS A 124 9.88 -5.70 -6.56
C LYS A 124 10.47 -5.53 -5.17
N LYS A 125 10.07 -6.41 -4.27
CA LYS A 125 10.65 -6.48 -2.93
C LYS A 125 12.15 -6.79 -3.01
N ILE A 126 12.93 -6.04 -2.27
CA ILE A 126 14.34 -6.36 -2.01
C ILE A 126 14.43 -7.16 -0.70
N ASN A 127 15.13 -8.29 -0.80
CA ASN A 127 15.41 -9.18 0.33
C ASN A 127 16.62 -8.69 1.14
#